data_5f58c9e9ac1159622c9ca9d65e4ec8e5
#
_entry.id   5f58c9e9ac1159622c9ca9d65e4ec8e5
#
_cell.length_a   1.000
_cell.length_b   1.000
_cell.length_c   1.000
_cell.angle_alpha   90.00
_cell.angle_beta   90.00
_cell.angle_gamma   90.00
#
_symmetry.space_group_name_H-M   'P 1'
#
loop_
_entity.id
_entity.type
_entity.pdbx_description
1 polymer ?
#
loop_
_entity_poly.entity_id
_entity_poly.type
_entity_poly.pdbx_seq_one_letter_code
_entity_poly.pdbx_strand_id
1 'polypeptide(L)'
;IGRNPMHIKHFLQMSFDDFAGRRGAMDFYCAISGLEQAMWDISGKVCQVPIYMLLGGPCRDKIRVYANGWGGGNWDSSEIAEKAKKIANMGFTAMKFDPIPGPWRTFVGKEVERQAVENVKAVRSAVGPDIDILVEMHRRLAPMHAVKIAKEIEEFNPFWFEEPVLAENVDALASAKKAINIPVVTGEAL
;
A
#
# COMPACT_ATOMS: atom_id res chain seq x y z
N ILE A 1 -26.18 -7.33 -17.11
CA ILE A 1 -27.15 -6.40 -17.71
C ILE A 1 -28.56 -6.97 -17.50
N GLY A 2 -29.55 -6.09 -17.18
CA GLY A 2 -30.95 -6.50 -16.97
C GLY A 2 -31.28 -7.13 -15.60
N ARG A 3 -30.32 -7.16 -14.67
CA ARG A 3 -30.54 -7.64 -13.29
C ARG A 3 -30.70 -6.47 -12.32
N ASN A 4 -31.38 -6.73 -11.20
CA ASN A 4 -31.57 -5.73 -10.15
C ASN A 4 -30.24 -5.47 -9.41
N PRO A 5 -29.70 -4.23 -9.45
CA PRO A 5 -28.43 -3.90 -8.77
C PRO A 5 -28.50 -3.95 -7.24
N MET A 6 -29.69 -4.00 -6.65
CA MET A 6 -29.87 -4.15 -5.20
C MET A 6 -29.57 -5.59 -4.72
N HIS A 7 -29.52 -6.58 -5.63
CA HIS A 7 -29.26 -7.98 -5.29
C HIS A 7 -27.76 -8.29 -5.21
N ILE A 8 -27.01 -7.57 -4.38
CA ILE A 8 -25.55 -7.63 -4.27
C ILE A 8 -25.08 -9.04 -3.89
N LYS A 9 -25.64 -9.63 -2.84
CA LYS A 9 -25.27 -10.99 -2.41
C LYS A 9 -25.53 -12.04 -3.49
N HIS A 10 -26.63 -11.90 -4.22
CA HIS A 10 -26.94 -12.81 -5.32
C HIS A 10 -25.92 -12.67 -6.45
N PHE A 11 -25.51 -11.44 -6.79
CA PHE A 11 -24.48 -11.20 -7.78
C PHE A 11 -23.15 -11.86 -7.37
N LEU A 12 -22.71 -11.67 -6.12
CA LEU A 12 -21.47 -12.26 -5.63
C LEU A 12 -21.52 -13.79 -5.64
N GLN A 13 -22.61 -14.37 -5.14
CA GLN A 13 -22.76 -15.83 -5.10
C GLN A 13 -22.72 -16.44 -6.51
N MET A 14 -23.49 -15.88 -7.45
CA MET A 14 -23.48 -16.37 -8.84
C MET A 14 -22.12 -16.22 -9.49
N SER A 15 -21.44 -15.08 -9.27
CA SER A 15 -20.09 -14.86 -9.81
C SER A 15 -19.12 -15.90 -9.29
N PHE A 16 -19.20 -16.24 -8.01
CA PHE A 16 -18.37 -17.28 -7.41
C PHE A 16 -18.71 -18.67 -7.96
N ASP A 17 -19.99 -19.02 -8.05
CA ASP A 17 -20.44 -20.36 -8.49
C ASP A 17 -20.13 -20.58 -9.97
N ASP A 18 -20.45 -19.62 -10.82
CA ASP A 18 -20.24 -19.71 -12.29
C ASP A 18 -18.74 -19.77 -12.65
N PHE A 19 -17.87 -19.20 -11.82
CA PHE A 19 -16.44 -19.13 -12.06
C PHE A 19 -15.56 -19.85 -11.04
N ALA A 20 -16.15 -20.77 -10.28
CA ALA A 20 -15.46 -21.54 -9.24
C ALA A 20 -14.14 -22.19 -9.71
N GLY A 21 -14.09 -22.64 -10.97
CA GLY A 21 -12.86 -23.19 -11.59
C GLY A 21 -11.78 -22.16 -11.91
N ARG A 22 -12.08 -20.87 -11.82
CA ARG A 22 -11.16 -19.76 -12.09
C ARG A 22 -10.78 -19.01 -10.81
N ARG A 23 -10.98 -19.61 -9.67
CA ARG A 23 -10.64 -19.05 -8.37
C ARG A 23 -9.17 -18.66 -8.28
N GLY A 24 -8.88 -17.54 -7.63
CA GLY A 24 -7.53 -17.04 -7.46
C GLY A 24 -7.02 -16.11 -8.57
N ALA A 25 -7.81 -15.88 -9.63
CA ALA A 25 -7.46 -14.89 -10.64
C ALA A 25 -7.75 -13.47 -10.09
N MET A 26 -6.71 -12.70 -9.84
CA MET A 26 -6.83 -11.35 -9.27
C MET A 26 -7.66 -10.41 -10.16
N ASP A 27 -7.50 -10.46 -11.47
CA ASP A 27 -8.25 -9.68 -12.45
C ASP A 27 -9.76 -9.95 -12.36
N PHE A 28 -10.15 -11.21 -12.13
CA PHE A 28 -11.54 -11.60 -11.93
C PHE A 28 -12.12 -10.99 -10.65
N TYR A 29 -11.42 -11.09 -9.53
CA TYR A 29 -11.89 -10.51 -8.26
C TYR A 29 -11.88 -8.99 -8.27
N CYS A 30 -10.93 -8.34 -8.94
CA CYS A 30 -10.94 -6.90 -9.15
C CYS A 30 -12.17 -6.44 -9.95
N ALA A 31 -12.53 -7.17 -11.00
CA ALA A 31 -13.71 -6.86 -11.80
C ALA A 31 -15.00 -7.01 -11.00
N ILE A 32 -15.15 -8.10 -10.24
CA ILE A 32 -16.31 -8.33 -9.36
C ILE A 32 -16.40 -7.26 -8.27
N SER A 33 -15.28 -6.95 -7.62
CA SER A 33 -15.22 -5.93 -6.57
C SER A 33 -15.63 -4.55 -7.10
N GLY A 34 -15.17 -4.17 -8.29
CA GLY A 34 -15.58 -2.91 -8.91
C GLY A 34 -17.08 -2.84 -9.20
N LEU A 35 -17.67 -3.94 -9.68
CA LEU A 35 -19.11 -4.02 -9.90
C LEU A 35 -19.91 -4.01 -8.56
N GLU A 36 -19.41 -4.71 -7.56
CA GLU A 36 -20.01 -4.73 -6.23
C GLU A 36 -20.04 -3.33 -5.61
N GLN A 37 -18.93 -2.61 -5.66
CA GLN A 37 -18.86 -1.22 -5.17
C GLN A 37 -19.88 -0.31 -5.89
N ALA A 38 -20.01 -0.45 -7.20
CA ALA A 38 -21.04 0.28 -7.95
C ALA A 38 -22.47 -0.08 -7.54
N MET A 39 -22.75 -1.35 -7.23
CA MET A 39 -24.04 -1.78 -6.72
C MET A 39 -24.35 -1.24 -5.32
N TRP A 40 -23.33 -1.18 -4.44
CA TRP A 40 -23.46 -0.51 -3.13
C TRP A 40 -23.70 0.98 -3.27
N ASP A 41 -23.05 1.65 -4.20
CA ASP A 41 -23.26 3.08 -4.46
C ASP A 41 -24.71 3.34 -4.94
N ILE A 42 -25.23 2.52 -5.85
CA ILE A 42 -26.64 2.57 -6.28
C ILE A 42 -27.58 2.37 -5.07
N SER A 43 -27.29 1.39 -4.22
CA SER A 43 -28.08 1.09 -3.03
C SER A 43 -28.12 2.28 -2.06
N GLY A 44 -26.97 2.89 -1.80
CA GLY A 44 -26.86 4.09 -0.96
C GLY A 44 -27.67 5.26 -1.53
N LYS A 45 -27.59 5.49 -2.83
CA LYS A 45 -28.35 6.54 -3.54
C LYS A 45 -29.86 6.28 -3.48
N VAL A 46 -30.30 5.05 -3.71
CA VAL A 46 -31.72 4.68 -3.59
C VAL A 46 -32.24 4.88 -2.17
N CYS A 47 -31.46 4.49 -1.17
CA CYS A 47 -31.84 4.66 0.24
C CYS A 47 -31.59 6.08 0.77
N GLN A 48 -30.97 6.95 -0.01
CA GLN A 48 -30.58 8.33 0.38
C GLN A 48 -29.69 8.38 1.61
N VAL A 49 -28.81 7.40 1.78
CA VAL A 49 -27.82 7.33 2.86
C VAL A 49 -26.43 7.00 2.30
N PRO A 50 -25.37 7.43 2.97
CA PRO A 50 -24.00 7.00 2.63
C PRO A 50 -23.87 5.47 2.80
N ILE A 51 -23.03 4.84 1.98
CA ILE A 51 -22.81 3.38 2.00
C ILE A 51 -22.41 2.89 3.39
N TYR A 52 -21.56 3.64 4.11
CA TYR A 52 -21.11 3.23 5.44
C TYR A 52 -22.28 3.07 6.45
N MET A 53 -23.39 3.78 6.26
CA MET A 53 -24.58 3.59 7.08
C MET A 53 -25.26 2.24 6.80
N LEU A 54 -25.26 1.80 5.53
CA LEU A 54 -25.78 0.48 5.15
C LEU A 54 -24.90 -0.67 5.66
N LEU A 55 -23.60 -0.37 5.90
CA LEU A 55 -22.63 -1.32 6.43
C LEU A 55 -22.53 -1.33 7.97
N GLY A 56 -23.43 -0.65 8.66
CA GLY A 56 -23.52 -0.67 10.13
C GLY A 56 -23.15 0.64 10.82
N GLY A 57 -22.83 1.70 10.08
CA GLY A 57 -22.52 3.01 10.59
C GLY A 57 -21.03 3.22 10.96
N PRO A 58 -20.66 4.42 11.35
CA PRO A 58 -19.27 4.77 11.64
C PRO A 58 -18.86 4.34 13.05
N CYS A 59 -17.63 3.82 13.17
CA CYS A 59 -16.99 3.57 14.46
C CYS A 59 -16.24 4.82 14.97
N ARG A 60 -16.04 5.83 14.13
CA ARG A 60 -15.35 7.09 14.43
C ARG A 60 -15.74 8.17 13.43
N ASP A 61 -15.65 9.43 13.85
CA ASP A 61 -16.05 10.58 13.00
C ASP A 61 -14.95 10.99 12.00
N LYS A 62 -13.70 10.64 12.29
CA LYS A 62 -12.54 10.96 11.45
C LYS A 62 -11.62 9.77 11.31
N ILE A 63 -11.04 9.61 10.13
CA ILE A 63 -10.03 8.61 9.82
C ILE A 63 -8.71 9.34 9.59
N ARG A 64 -7.64 8.92 10.28
CA ARG A 64 -6.29 9.38 10.00
C ARG A 64 -5.86 8.86 8.62
N VAL A 65 -5.30 9.73 7.81
CA VAL A 65 -4.81 9.41 6.47
C VAL A 65 -3.32 9.71 6.36
N TYR A 66 -2.66 9.06 5.42
CA TYR A 66 -1.29 9.40 5.01
C TYR A 66 -1.27 9.95 3.58
N ALA A 67 -0.31 10.80 3.29
CA ALA A 67 -0.06 11.23 1.92
C ALA A 67 0.64 10.12 1.13
N ASN A 68 0.17 9.84 -0.08
CA ASN A 68 0.77 8.87 -1.00
C ASN A 68 0.91 9.49 -2.40
N GLY A 69 1.81 8.95 -3.24
CA GLY A 69 2.01 9.39 -4.61
C GLY A 69 2.66 10.78 -4.78
N TRP A 70 3.13 11.38 -3.71
CA TRP A 70 3.73 12.73 -3.70
C TRP A 70 5.18 12.73 -4.23
N GLY A 71 5.79 11.61 -4.21
CA GLY A 71 7.18 11.41 -4.54
C GLY A 71 7.46 11.63 -6.03
N GLY A 72 6.94 10.82 -6.93
CA GLY A 72 7.31 10.77 -8.36
C GLY A 72 8.44 9.82 -8.68
N GLY A 73 8.98 9.40 -9.59
CA GLY A 73 9.78 8.20 -9.89
C GLY A 73 11.31 8.31 -9.93
N ASN A 74 11.91 9.46 -9.77
CA ASN A 74 13.39 9.59 -9.72
C ASN A 74 13.81 10.44 -8.53
N TRP A 75 14.68 9.90 -7.71
CA TRP A 75 15.04 10.53 -6.46
C TRP A 75 16.50 10.94 -6.40
N ASP A 76 16.72 12.22 -6.37
CA ASP A 76 17.79 12.81 -5.60
C ASP A 76 17.31 12.95 -4.16
N SER A 77 18.15 12.60 -3.18
CA SER A 77 17.77 12.64 -1.76
C SER A 77 17.39 14.05 -1.27
N SER A 78 17.95 15.10 -1.88
CA SER A 78 17.60 16.47 -1.59
C SER A 78 16.22 16.84 -2.15
N GLU A 79 15.90 16.38 -3.34
CA GLU A 79 14.59 16.64 -3.98
C GLU A 79 13.45 15.97 -3.21
N ILE A 80 13.63 14.71 -2.80
CA ILE A 80 12.62 14.00 -2.01
C ILE A 80 12.43 14.64 -0.63
N ALA A 81 13.48 15.10 0.01
CA ALA A 81 13.43 15.82 1.28
C ALA A 81 12.58 17.10 1.19
N GLU A 82 12.79 17.89 0.14
CA GLU A 82 11.98 19.11 -0.09
C GLU A 82 10.50 18.82 -0.39
N LYS A 83 10.22 17.75 -1.14
CA LYS A 83 8.84 17.30 -1.35
C LYS A 83 8.20 16.83 -0.05
N ALA A 84 8.91 16.08 0.78
CA ALA A 84 8.43 15.63 2.10
C ALA A 84 8.09 16.80 3.03
N LYS A 85 8.92 17.84 3.07
CA LYS A 85 8.62 19.06 3.82
C LYS A 85 7.33 19.72 3.36
N LYS A 86 7.08 19.81 2.06
CA LYS A 86 5.83 20.37 1.52
C LYS A 86 4.62 19.58 2.02
N ILE A 87 4.70 18.25 2.02
CA ILE A 87 3.62 17.38 2.51
C ILE A 87 3.38 17.58 4.01
N ALA A 88 4.45 17.63 4.81
CA ALA A 88 4.34 17.92 6.24
C ALA A 88 3.71 19.30 6.50
N ASN A 89 4.08 20.33 5.73
CA ASN A 89 3.53 21.67 5.82
C ASN A 89 2.03 21.76 5.41
N MET A 90 1.52 20.80 4.65
CA MET A 90 0.09 20.67 4.35
C MET A 90 -0.71 20.08 5.52
N GLY A 91 -0.05 19.68 6.62
CA GLY A 91 -0.67 19.15 7.82
C GLY A 91 -0.79 17.60 7.86
N PHE A 92 -0.21 16.89 6.91
CA PHE A 92 -0.13 15.44 7.01
C PHE A 92 0.83 15.00 8.12
N THR A 93 0.37 14.08 8.96
CA THR A 93 1.15 13.50 10.05
C THR A 93 1.75 12.14 9.70
N ALA A 94 1.48 11.66 8.47
CA ALA A 94 2.00 10.41 7.94
C ALA A 94 2.16 10.52 6.42
N MET A 95 3.18 9.87 5.88
CA MET A 95 3.45 9.86 4.44
C MET A 95 4.06 8.53 3.99
N LYS A 96 3.59 8.02 2.84
CA LYS A 96 4.13 6.81 2.20
C LYS A 96 4.90 7.16 0.94
N PHE A 97 6.03 6.52 0.74
CA PHE A 97 6.82 6.67 -0.48
C PHE A 97 7.68 5.44 -0.75
N ASP A 98 8.05 5.29 -1.99
CA ASP A 98 8.99 4.28 -2.46
C ASP A 98 10.40 4.90 -2.53
N PRO A 99 11.36 4.44 -1.74
CA PRO A 99 12.70 5.01 -1.72
C PRO A 99 13.61 4.48 -2.82
N ILE A 100 13.19 3.43 -3.56
CA ILE A 100 14.03 2.80 -4.59
C ILE A 100 13.91 3.57 -5.89
N PRO A 101 15.01 4.10 -6.43
CA PRO A 101 15.00 4.79 -7.70
C PRO A 101 14.57 3.86 -8.85
N GLY A 102 13.89 4.45 -9.86
CA GLY A 102 13.56 3.72 -11.09
C GLY A 102 14.78 3.35 -11.91
N PRO A 103 14.63 2.54 -12.97
CA PRO A 103 13.39 1.94 -13.44
C PRO A 103 12.93 0.72 -12.64
N TRP A 104 11.66 0.40 -12.74
CA TRP A 104 11.07 -0.79 -12.13
C TRP A 104 11.72 -2.08 -12.63
N ARG A 105 11.87 -3.06 -11.72
CA ARG A 105 12.43 -4.39 -12.04
C ARG A 105 13.88 -4.36 -12.53
N THR A 106 14.62 -3.36 -12.12
CA THR A 106 16.05 -3.32 -12.36
C THR A 106 16.76 -4.21 -11.34
N PHE A 107 17.95 -4.69 -11.71
CA PHE A 107 18.83 -5.36 -10.78
C PHE A 107 19.12 -4.48 -9.56
N VAL A 108 18.88 -5.01 -8.37
CA VAL A 108 19.14 -4.32 -7.11
C VAL A 108 20.58 -4.55 -6.71
N GLY A 109 21.45 -3.63 -7.07
CA GLY A 109 22.85 -3.63 -6.65
C GLY A 109 23.07 -2.80 -5.38
N LYS A 110 24.30 -2.81 -4.86
CA LYS A 110 24.69 -2.08 -3.65
C LYS A 110 24.41 -0.57 -3.72
N GLU A 111 24.41 -0.01 -4.92
CA GLU A 111 24.14 1.42 -5.13
C GLU A 111 22.68 1.75 -4.93
N VAL A 112 21.79 0.91 -5.46
CA VAL A 112 20.34 1.02 -5.27
C VAL A 112 19.96 0.86 -3.79
N GLU A 113 20.57 -0.10 -3.09
CA GLU A 113 20.38 -0.29 -1.65
C GLU A 113 20.80 0.97 -0.87
N ARG A 114 21.98 1.50 -1.14
CA ARG A 114 22.47 2.73 -0.49
C ARG A 114 21.57 3.93 -0.76
N GLN A 115 21.16 4.11 -2.02
CA GLN A 115 20.26 5.21 -2.39
C GLN A 115 18.92 5.11 -1.68
N ALA A 116 18.35 3.91 -1.55
CA ALA A 116 17.12 3.70 -0.82
C ALA A 116 17.25 4.12 0.66
N VAL A 117 18.35 3.75 1.31
CA VAL A 117 18.65 4.13 2.70
C VAL A 117 18.82 5.65 2.84
N GLU A 118 19.61 6.26 1.94
CA GLU A 118 19.81 7.72 1.95
C GLU A 118 18.51 8.50 1.70
N ASN A 119 17.62 7.99 0.87
CA ASN A 119 16.30 8.60 0.64
C ASN A 119 15.43 8.57 1.91
N VAL A 120 15.39 7.45 2.63
CA VAL A 120 14.66 7.36 3.91
C VAL A 120 15.27 8.30 4.95
N LYS A 121 16.58 8.33 5.07
CA LYS A 121 17.31 9.26 5.94
C LYS A 121 17.00 10.71 5.63
N ALA A 122 17.02 11.07 4.34
CA ALA A 122 16.75 12.44 3.89
C ALA A 122 15.32 12.88 4.24
N VAL A 123 14.33 12.00 4.00
CA VAL A 123 12.95 12.27 4.38
C VAL A 123 12.82 12.43 5.90
N ARG A 124 13.37 11.50 6.70
CA ARG A 124 13.32 11.59 8.17
C ARG A 124 13.95 12.89 8.68
N SER A 125 15.11 13.24 8.16
CA SER A 125 15.81 14.48 8.53
C SER A 125 15.01 15.74 8.17
N ALA A 126 14.25 15.69 7.08
CA ALA A 126 13.47 16.81 6.58
C ALA A 126 12.18 17.04 7.37
N VAL A 127 11.50 15.98 7.84
CA VAL A 127 10.17 16.05 8.45
C VAL A 127 10.19 15.92 9.98
N GLY A 128 11.34 15.56 10.56
CA GLY A 128 11.47 15.37 12.01
C GLY A 128 10.89 14.07 12.54
N PRO A 129 10.93 13.83 13.86
CA PRO A 129 10.56 12.55 14.46
C PRO A 129 9.05 12.29 14.53
N ASP A 130 8.22 13.33 14.48
CA ASP A 130 6.78 13.24 14.78
C ASP A 130 5.92 12.82 13.56
N ILE A 131 6.50 12.78 12.37
CA ILE A 131 5.83 12.34 11.15
C ILE A 131 6.07 10.84 10.96
N ASP A 132 5.00 10.07 10.78
CA ASP A 132 5.11 8.67 10.43
C ASP A 132 5.57 8.50 8.98
N ILE A 133 6.65 7.78 8.79
CA ILE A 133 7.19 7.45 7.47
C ILE A 133 6.87 5.98 7.18
N LEU A 134 6.17 5.76 6.05
CA LEU A 134 5.75 4.46 5.56
C LEU A 134 6.59 4.15 4.32
N VAL A 135 7.36 3.07 4.38
CA VAL A 135 8.35 2.73 3.34
C VAL A 135 7.82 1.60 2.48
N GLU A 136 7.67 1.85 1.20
CA GLU A 136 7.09 0.94 0.21
C GLU A 136 8.18 0.35 -0.70
N MET A 137 8.20 -0.98 -0.90
CA MET A 137 9.16 -1.67 -1.76
C MET A 137 8.55 -2.25 -3.04
N HIS A 138 7.23 -2.22 -3.18
CA HIS A 138 6.50 -2.71 -4.35
C HIS A 138 6.92 -4.11 -4.82
N ARG A 139 7.20 -5.05 -3.91
CA ARG A 139 7.54 -6.45 -4.23
C ARG A 139 8.80 -6.65 -5.06
N ARG A 140 9.70 -5.66 -5.13
CA ARG A 140 10.86 -5.68 -6.05
C ARG A 140 12.10 -6.38 -5.50
N LEU A 141 12.12 -6.67 -4.20
CA LEU A 141 13.32 -7.17 -3.56
C LEU A 141 13.34 -8.69 -3.43
N ALA A 142 14.53 -9.27 -3.55
CA ALA A 142 14.78 -10.57 -2.98
C ALA A 142 14.88 -10.45 -1.44
N PRO A 143 14.58 -11.51 -0.66
CA PRO A 143 14.59 -11.45 0.80
C PRO A 143 15.87 -10.90 1.41
N MET A 144 17.02 -11.22 0.84
CA MET A 144 18.32 -10.72 1.31
C MET A 144 18.45 -9.20 1.22
N HIS A 145 17.96 -8.58 0.13
CA HIS A 145 17.97 -7.14 -0.06
C HIS A 145 16.96 -6.45 0.86
N ALA A 146 15.75 -7.04 0.99
CA ALA A 146 14.71 -6.54 1.87
C ALA A 146 15.19 -6.47 3.33
N VAL A 147 15.78 -7.57 3.83
CA VAL A 147 16.31 -7.64 5.20
C VAL A 147 17.45 -6.65 5.41
N LYS A 148 18.34 -6.51 4.43
CA LYS A 148 19.47 -5.58 4.52
C LYS A 148 18.99 -4.14 4.59
N ILE A 149 18.18 -3.69 3.64
CA ILE A 149 17.63 -2.33 3.62
C ILE A 149 16.84 -2.05 4.90
N ALA A 150 15.96 -2.97 5.33
CA ALA A 150 15.17 -2.80 6.54
C ALA A 150 16.04 -2.58 7.78
N LYS A 151 17.13 -3.33 7.93
CA LYS A 151 18.07 -3.15 9.05
C LYS A 151 18.80 -1.80 9.00
N GLU A 152 19.15 -1.33 7.82
CA GLU A 152 19.85 -0.05 7.67
C GLU A 152 18.92 1.15 7.88
N ILE A 153 17.61 1.02 7.57
CA ILE A 153 16.66 2.11 7.80
C ILE A 153 15.98 2.07 9.18
N GLU A 154 16.19 1.04 9.98
CA GLU A 154 15.59 0.88 11.31
C GLU A 154 15.90 2.06 12.24
N GLU A 155 17.09 2.61 12.17
CA GLU A 155 17.50 3.80 12.95
C GLU A 155 16.66 5.05 12.65
N PHE A 156 16.04 5.13 11.49
CA PHE A 156 15.15 6.24 11.09
C PHE A 156 13.71 6.04 11.52
N ASN A 157 13.43 4.96 12.26
CA ASN A 157 12.13 4.63 12.86
C ASN A 157 10.95 4.74 11.86
N PRO A 158 10.95 3.99 10.74
CA PRO A 158 9.80 3.96 9.86
C PRO A 158 8.61 3.27 10.54
N PHE A 159 7.39 3.73 10.24
CA PHE A 159 6.17 3.20 10.84
C PHE A 159 5.86 1.78 10.34
N TRP A 160 6.12 1.51 9.05
CA TRP A 160 6.11 0.17 8.48
C TRP A 160 7.03 0.03 7.26
N PHE A 161 7.25 -1.23 6.87
CA PHE A 161 7.97 -1.66 5.68
C PHE A 161 7.04 -2.50 4.82
N GLU A 162 6.57 -1.94 3.69
CA GLU A 162 5.47 -2.47 2.88
C GLU A 162 5.99 -3.24 1.68
N GLU A 163 5.32 -4.37 1.38
CA GLU A 163 5.55 -5.20 0.20
C GLU A 163 7.05 -5.46 -0.09
N PRO A 164 7.81 -5.99 0.88
CA PRO A 164 9.26 -6.13 0.73
C PRO A 164 9.68 -7.11 -0.36
N VAL A 165 8.91 -8.18 -0.55
CA VAL A 165 9.21 -9.29 -1.49
C VAL A 165 7.95 -9.67 -2.24
N LEU A 166 8.09 -10.48 -3.32
CA LEU A 166 6.95 -10.98 -4.09
C LEU A 166 5.93 -11.71 -3.19
N ALA A 167 4.67 -11.32 -3.30
CA ALA A 167 3.57 -11.84 -2.49
C ALA A 167 3.29 -13.32 -2.78
N GLU A 168 3.56 -13.79 -4.01
CA GLU A 168 3.39 -15.17 -4.45
C GLU A 168 4.28 -16.16 -3.68
N ASN A 169 5.35 -15.67 -3.06
CA ASN A 169 6.24 -16.48 -2.23
C ASN A 169 6.05 -16.17 -0.75
N VAL A 170 5.00 -16.74 -0.16
CA VAL A 170 4.64 -16.55 1.24
C VAL A 170 5.76 -16.98 2.21
N ASP A 171 6.50 -18.03 1.89
CA ASP A 171 7.61 -18.51 2.73
C ASP A 171 8.79 -17.50 2.73
N ALA A 172 9.08 -16.91 1.58
CA ALA A 172 10.07 -15.84 1.48
C ALA A 172 9.65 -14.60 2.29
N LEU A 173 8.38 -14.22 2.20
CA LEU A 173 7.82 -13.12 2.99
C LEU A 173 7.90 -13.41 4.50
N ALA A 174 7.50 -14.61 4.93
CA ALA A 174 7.58 -15.03 6.31
C ALA A 174 9.02 -15.04 6.84
N SER A 175 9.97 -15.49 6.02
CA SER A 175 11.41 -15.45 6.33
C SER A 175 11.93 -14.03 6.49
N ALA A 176 11.60 -13.14 5.56
CA ALA A 176 11.98 -11.72 5.62
C ALA A 176 11.40 -11.06 6.87
N LYS A 177 10.10 -11.25 7.14
CA LYS A 177 9.43 -10.71 8.33
C LYS A 177 10.10 -11.11 9.63
N LYS A 178 10.56 -12.37 9.77
CA LYS A 178 11.26 -12.83 10.99
C LYS A 178 12.60 -12.14 11.24
N ALA A 179 13.24 -11.62 10.18
CA ALA A 179 14.55 -11.00 10.25
C ALA A 179 14.49 -9.46 10.26
N ILE A 180 13.30 -8.87 10.17
CA ILE A 180 13.02 -7.43 10.13
C ILE A 180 12.30 -7.04 11.42
N ASN A 181 12.80 -6.01 12.13
CA ASN A 181 12.18 -5.50 13.36
C ASN A 181 11.09 -4.47 13.07
N ILE A 182 11.16 -3.79 11.92
CA ILE A 182 10.11 -2.86 11.49
C ILE A 182 8.83 -3.65 11.20
N PRO A 183 7.62 -3.15 11.55
CA PRO A 183 6.38 -3.80 11.15
C PRO A 183 6.30 -4.02 9.64
N VAL A 184 6.09 -5.25 9.20
CA VAL A 184 5.95 -5.60 7.78
C VAL A 184 4.48 -5.62 7.40
N VAL A 185 4.15 -4.93 6.32
CA VAL A 185 2.79 -4.81 5.77
C VAL A 185 2.77 -5.40 4.36
N THR A 186 1.70 -6.12 4.04
CA THR A 186 1.44 -6.72 2.73
C THR A 186 -0.06 -6.86 2.51
N GLY A 187 -0.50 -7.17 1.31
CA GLY A 187 -1.89 -7.51 1.03
C GLY A 187 -2.46 -6.92 -0.25
N GLU A 188 -1.86 -5.90 -0.83
CA GLU A 188 -2.40 -5.30 -2.07
C GLU A 188 -2.37 -6.23 -3.28
N ALA A 189 -1.58 -7.31 -3.21
CA ALA A 189 -1.42 -8.31 -4.27
C ALA A 189 -1.88 -9.71 -3.85
N LEU A 190 -2.68 -9.82 -2.78
CA LEU A 190 -3.22 -11.09 -2.25
C LEU A 190 -4.73 -11.18 -2.44
#